data_9ce6f11259569a433d68c4010a2c4a2d
#
_entry.id   9ce6f11259569a433d68c4010a2c4a2d
#
_cell.length_a   1.000
_cell.length_b   1.000
_cell.length_c   1.000
_cell.angle_alpha   90.00
_cell.angle_beta   90.00
_cell.angle_gamma   90.00
#
_symmetry.space_group_name_H-M   'P 1'
#
loop_
_entity.id
_entity.type
_entity.pdbx_description
1 polymer ?
#
loop_
_entity_poly.entity_id
_entity_poly.type
_entity_poly.pdbx_seq_one_letter_code
_entity_poly.pdbx_strand_id
1 'polypeptide(L)'
;MKKAFSIFAVALLLSMNSCAQSLKDLKKQAEQKIQQTATTSGFTEEEAGKALKEALSKGATKGTELVSKTDGYFGNPKIKIPFPPDAKKVEDKLRSLGLNKECDDVILSLNRAAEDAGSAAKDIFIRAISEMTITDAINIVKGGENAGTEYLKSKTRAALVEAFKPIIKTSLDKVGATKNWEFVITRYNKIPLIEKVNPDLVQFATERAIDGLFVKVAEEELLIRKDPIARTSELLKKVFGG
;
A
#
# COMPACT_ATOMS: atom_id res chain seq x y z
N MET A 1 15.10 68.35 -41.96
CA MET A 1 14.78 66.90 -41.78
C MET A 1 15.56 66.34 -40.61
N LYS A 2 15.27 66.72 -39.37
CA LYS A 2 15.92 66.18 -38.13
C LYS A 2 14.99 66.27 -36.89
N LYS A 3 13.72 65.82 -36.95
CA LYS A 3 12.83 65.80 -35.78
C LYS A 3 11.88 64.60 -35.75
N ALA A 4 12.07 63.56 -36.57
CA ALA A 4 11.17 62.40 -36.58
C ALA A 4 11.72 61.12 -35.94
N PHE A 5 12.94 61.08 -35.38
CA PHE A 5 13.60 59.86 -34.92
C PHE A 5 13.52 59.63 -33.34
N SER A 6 13.00 60.66 -32.63
CA SER A 6 13.05 60.60 -31.13
C SER A 6 11.78 60.09 -30.48
N ILE A 7 10.67 59.91 -31.22
CA ILE A 7 9.37 59.49 -30.61
C ILE A 7 9.19 57.97 -30.65
N PHE A 8 9.87 57.26 -31.56
CA PHE A 8 9.72 55.81 -31.69
C PHE A 8 10.48 54.96 -30.64
N ALA A 9 11.57 55.52 -30.06
CA ALA A 9 12.37 54.83 -29.06
C ALA A 9 11.75 54.83 -27.68
N VAL A 10 10.89 55.82 -27.33
CA VAL A 10 10.24 55.93 -26.03
C VAL A 10 9.04 54.98 -25.92
N ALA A 11 8.33 54.70 -27.02
CA ALA A 11 7.18 53.80 -27.03
C ALA A 11 7.57 52.31 -26.84
N LEU A 12 8.78 51.91 -27.29
CA LEU A 12 9.26 50.53 -27.16
C LEU A 12 9.74 50.18 -25.75
N LEU A 13 10.22 51.16 -24.98
CA LEU A 13 10.65 50.97 -23.60
C LEU A 13 9.48 50.91 -22.60
N LEU A 14 8.34 51.52 -22.91
CA LEU A 14 7.11 51.45 -22.07
C LEU A 14 6.39 50.13 -22.24
N SER A 15 6.46 49.45 -23.38
CA SER A 15 5.82 48.15 -23.59
C SER A 15 6.53 46.97 -22.87
N MET A 16 7.84 47.06 -22.67
CA MET A 16 8.61 46.02 -21.95
C MET A 16 8.42 46.07 -20.43
N ASN A 17 8.18 47.27 -19.87
CA ASN A 17 7.89 47.40 -18.45
C ASN A 17 6.49 46.88 -18.07
N SER A 18 5.50 46.96 -18.94
CA SER A 18 4.14 46.49 -18.72
C SER A 18 4.06 44.96 -18.66
N CYS A 19 4.86 44.26 -19.49
CA CYS A 19 4.89 42.80 -19.51
C CYS A 19 5.61 42.20 -18.26
N ALA A 20 6.67 42.89 -17.80
CA ALA A 20 7.39 42.47 -16.58
C ALA A 20 6.59 42.68 -15.28
N GLN A 21 5.74 43.73 -15.24
CA GLN A 21 4.81 43.96 -14.13
C GLN A 21 3.69 42.92 -14.12
N SER A 22 3.11 42.57 -15.27
CA SER A 22 2.08 41.54 -15.39
C SER A 22 2.56 40.16 -14.89
N LEU A 23 3.80 39.76 -15.20
CA LEU A 23 4.40 38.53 -14.72
C LEU A 23 4.65 38.52 -13.17
N LYS A 24 5.04 39.68 -12.61
CA LYS A 24 5.21 39.84 -11.15
C LYS A 24 3.87 39.80 -10.44
N ASP A 25 2.83 40.38 -11.02
CA ASP A 25 1.49 40.37 -10.45
C ASP A 25 0.84 38.99 -10.51
N LEU A 26 1.04 38.25 -11.62
CA LEU A 26 0.63 36.85 -11.76
C LEU A 26 1.35 35.95 -10.73
N LYS A 27 2.64 36.18 -10.52
CA LYS A 27 3.43 35.41 -9.53
C LYS A 27 2.96 35.73 -8.12
N LYS A 28 2.69 37.01 -7.80
CA LYS A 28 2.18 37.45 -6.51
C LYS A 28 0.75 36.96 -6.24
N GLN A 29 -0.10 36.90 -7.28
CA GLN A 29 -1.44 36.30 -7.17
C GLN A 29 -1.41 34.80 -7.00
N ALA A 30 -0.46 34.10 -7.66
CA ALA A 30 -0.24 32.68 -7.45
C ALA A 30 0.26 32.39 -6.02
N GLU A 31 1.23 33.16 -5.53
CA GLU A 31 1.75 33.07 -4.16
C GLU A 31 0.67 33.41 -3.13
N GLN A 32 -0.19 34.41 -3.38
CA GLN A 32 -1.32 34.75 -2.50
C GLN A 32 -2.42 33.67 -2.53
N LYS A 33 -2.70 33.04 -3.67
CA LYS A 33 -3.62 31.89 -3.73
C LYS A 33 -3.09 30.70 -2.97
N ILE A 34 -1.80 30.39 -3.09
CA ILE A 34 -1.13 29.33 -2.32
C ILE A 34 -1.22 29.62 -0.82
N GLN A 35 -0.99 30.89 -0.43
CA GLN A 35 -1.05 31.34 0.96
C GLN A 35 -2.49 31.36 1.54
N GLN A 36 -3.49 31.67 0.72
CA GLN A 36 -4.91 31.65 1.09
C GLN A 36 -5.44 30.22 1.25
N THR A 37 -4.96 29.25 0.46
CA THR A 37 -5.33 27.83 0.61
C THR A 37 -4.72 27.23 1.89
N ALA A 38 -3.54 27.70 2.30
CA ALA A 38 -2.89 27.31 3.55
C ALA A 38 -3.64 27.81 4.80
N THR A 39 -4.39 28.93 4.70
CA THR A 39 -5.07 29.51 5.87
C THR A 39 -6.41 28.85 6.22
N THR A 40 -6.96 28.04 5.31
CA THR A 40 -8.26 27.38 5.55
C THR A 40 -8.12 26.03 6.27
N SER A 41 -6.95 25.39 6.23
CA SER A 41 -6.70 24.06 6.82
C SER A 41 -5.65 24.06 7.94
N GLY A 42 -5.10 25.23 8.32
CA GLY A 42 -4.12 25.34 9.41
C GLY A 42 -2.73 24.72 9.12
N PHE A 43 -2.49 24.14 7.94
CA PHE A 43 -1.22 23.56 7.51
C PHE A 43 -0.94 23.81 6.03
N THR A 44 0.35 23.78 5.64
CA THR A 44 0.77 23.92 4.23
C THR A 44 0.69 22.58 3.48
N GLU A 45 0.68 22.64 2.14
CA GLU A 45 0.73 21.43 1.32
C GLU A 45 1.99 20.59 1.56
N GLU A 46 3.11 21.25 1.84
CA GLU A 46 4.37 20.57 2.19
C GLU A 46 4.27 19.88 3.55
N GLU A 47 3.66 20.51 4.54
CA GLU A 47 3.39 19.91 5.85
C GLU A 47 2.45 18.72 5.73
N ALA A 48 1.38 18.84 4.93
CA ALA A 48 0.48 17.72 4.64
C ALA A 48 1.22 16.54 3.99
N GLY A 49 2.10 16.82 3.02
CA GLY A 49 2.92 15.80 2.38
C GLY A 49 3.87 15.08 3.33
N LYS A 50 4.55 15.84 4.21
CA LYS A 50 5.45 15.29 5.24
C LYS A 50 4.69 14.46 6.26
N ALA A 51 3.55 14.97 6.75
CA ALA A 51 2.69 14.25 7.70
C ALA A 51 2.20 12.92 7.12
N LEU A 52 1.73 12.93 5.89
CA LEU A 52 1.26 11.71 5.23
C LEU A 52 2.38 10.68 5.07
N LYS A 53 3.56 11.09 4.58
CA LYS A 53 4.71 10.19 4.44
C LYS A 53 5.10 9.61 5.81
N GLU A 54 5.09 10.39 6.87
CA GLU A 54 5.34 9.91 8.22
C GLU A 54 4.26 8.92 8.67
N ALA A 55 2.98 9.23 8.47
CA ALA A 55 1.86 8.37 8.81
C ALA A 55 1.94 7.02 8.10
N LEU A 56 2.12 7.04 6.78
CA LEU A 56 2.23 5.82 5.98
C LEU A 56 3.47 4.99 6.33
N SER A 57 4.62 5.65 6.59
CA SER A 57 5.84 4.95 7.01
C SER A 57 5.66 4.24 8.36
N LYS A 58 5.01 4.89 9.32
CA LYS A 58 4.66 4.28 10.61
C LYS A 58 3.68 3.12 10.44
N GLY A 59 2.59 3.35 9.70
CA GLY A 59 1.57 2.33 9.46
C GLY A 59 2.12 1.12 8.72
N ALA A 60 2.90 1.34 7.65
CA ALA A 60 3.53 0.27 6.89
C ALA A 60 4.54 -0.53 7.75
N THR A 61 5.40 0.16 8.52
CA THR A 61 6.34 -0.49 9.43
C THR A 61 5.61 -1.32 10.48
N LYS A 62 4.60 -0.73 11.14
CA LYS A 62 3.82 -1.42 12.17
C LYS A 62 3.04 -2.61 11.61
N GLY A 63 2.35 -2.42 10.47
CA GLY A 63 1.63 -3.49 9.78
C GLY A 63 2.55 -4.66 9.42
N THR A 64 3.73 -4.37 8.87
CA THR A 64 4.76 -5.36 8.54
C THR A 64 5.25 -6.12 9.77
N GLU A 65 5.55 -5.43 10.87
CA GLU A 65 5.96 -6.03 12.14
C GLU A 65 4.88 -6.95 12.73
N LEU A 66 3.61 -6.55 12.64
CA LEU A 66 2.50 -7.33 13.16
C LEU A 66 2.31 -8.64 12.39
N VAL A 67 2.41 -8.61 11.06
CA VAL A 67 2.22 -9.81 10.24
C VAL A 67 3.42 -10.74 10.26
N SER A 68 4.64 -10.24 10.52
CA SER A 68 5.87 -11.04 10.54
C SER A 68 6.09 -11.83 11.83
N LYS A 69 5.29 -11.58 12.86
CA LYS A 69 5.37 -12.32 14.13
C LYS A 69 4.73 -13.69 14.01
N THR A 70 5.16 -14.61 14.86
CA THR A 70 4.45 -15.86 15.06
C THR A 70 2.99 -15.57 15.43
N ASP A 71 2.06 -16.24 14.77
CA ASP A 71 0.62 -16.02 14.88
C ASP A 71 0.14 -14.66 14.36
N GLY A 72 0.98 -13.92 13.63
CA GLY A 72 0.61 -12.67 12.98
C GLY A 72 -0.50 -12.85 11.94
N TYR A 73 -0.42 -13.94 11.15
CA TYR A 73 -1.50 -14.39 10.27
C TYR A 73 -2.37 -15.45 10.95
N PHE A 74 -1.77 -16.52 11.45
CA PHE A 74 -2.54 -17.66 11.97
C PHE A 74 -3.46 -17.30 13.13
N GLY A 75 -3.01 -16.48 14.06
CA GLY A 75 -3.75 -16.01 15.22
C GLY A 75 -4.73 -14.86 14.94
N ASN A 76 -4.75 -14.30 13.73
CA ASN A 76 -5.60 -13.17 13.41
C ASN A 76 -6.74 -13.59 12.46
N PRO A 77 -8.00 -13.66 12.92
CA PRO A 77 -9.12 -14.17 12.14
C PRO A 77 -9.42 -13.33 10.87
N LYS A 78 -9.02 -12.05 10.84
CA LYS A 78 -9.25 -11.18 9.68
C LYS A 78 -8.34 -11.47 8.50
N ILE A 79 -7.13 -11.99 8.76
CA ILE A 79 -6.10 -12.20 7.73
C ILE A 79 -5.57 -13.63 7.70
N LYS A 80 -6.07 -14.50 8.59
CA LYS A 80 -5.73 -15.92 8.58
C LYS A 80 -6.01 -16.53 7.21
N ILE A 81 -5.00 -17.17 6.64
CA ILE A 81 -5.11 -17.85 5.35
C ILE A 81 -5.79 -19.19 5.57
N PRO A 82 -6.98 -19.40 5.02
CA PRO A 82 -7.71 -20.67 5.14
C PRO A 82 -7.14 -21.72 4.18
N PHE A 83 -7.69 -22.91 4.22
CA PHE A 83 -7.54 -23.88 3.13
C PHE A 83 -8.03 -23.26 1.82
N PRO A 84 -7.39 -23.49 0.65
CA PRO A 84 -7.80 -22.89 -0.62
C PRO A 84 -9.30 -23.10 -0.90
N PRO A 85 -10.09 -22.01 -1.12
CA PRO A 85 -11.55 -22.14 -1.26
C PRO A 85 -12.00 -22.98 -2.45
N ASP A 86 -11.25 -22.96 -3.56
CA ASP A 86 -11.49 -23.78 -4.74
C ASP A 86 -11.27 -25.29 -4.47
N ALA A 87 -10.48 -25.62 -3.42
CA ALA A 87 -10.26 -26.98 -2.97
C ALA A 87 -11.17 -27.39 -1.79
N LYS A 88 -12.22 -26.65 -1.47
CA LYS A 88 -13.10 -26.95 -0.32
C LYS A 88 -13.68 -28.37 -0.36
N LYS A 89 -14.08 -28.85 -1.53
CA LYS A 89 -14.58 -30.22 -1.71
C LYS A 89 -13.50 -31.28 -1.38
N VAL A 90 -12.24 -30.97 -1.66
CA VAL A 90 -11.09 -31.82 -1.32
C VAL A 90 -10.90 -31.82 0.19
N GLU A 91 -10.90 -30.65 0.84
CA GLU A 91 -10.81 -30.52 2.29
C GLU A 91 -11.91 -31.32 3.00
N ASP A 92 -13.17 -31.13 2.60
CA ASP A 92 -14.31 -31.83 3.21
C ASP A 92 -14.18 -33.34 3.08
N LYS A 93 -13.71 -33.83 1.92
CA LYS A 93 -13.47 -35.25 1.72
C LYS A 93 -12.32 -35.77 2.59
N LEU A 94 -11.21 -35.06 2.70
CA LEU A 94 -10.10 -35.43 3.55
C LEU A 94 -10.55 -35.48 5.03
N ARG A 95 -11.25 -34.46 5.50
CA ARG A 95 -11.79 -34.43 6.87
C ARG A 95 -12.79 -35.56 7.15
N SER A 96 -13.65 -35.91 6.18
CA SER A 96 -14.58 -37.05 6.30
C SER A 96 -13.88 -38.41 6.40
N LEU A 97 -12.63 -38.48 5.94
CA LEU A 97 -11.75 -39.66 6.06
C LEU A 97 -10.90 -39.65 7.35
N GLY A 98 -11.11 -38.68 8.24
CA GLY A 98 -10.37 -38.55 9.51
C GLY A 98 -9.04 -37.80 9.39
N LEU A 99 -8.70 -37.24 8.19
CA LEU A 99 -7.45 -36.51 7.93
C LEU A 99 -7.56 -35.04 8.33
N ASN A 100 -8.11 -34.79 9.52
CA ASN A 100 -8.29 -33.41 10.05
C ASN A 100 -6.94 -32.73 10.28
N LYS A 101 -5.99 -33.45 10.89
CA LYS A 101 -4.68 -32.95 11.21
C LYS A 101 -3.92 -32.49 9.96
N GLU A 102 -3.99 -33.27 8.89
CA GLU A 102 -3.33 -32.96 7.62
C GLU A 102 -3.90 -31.67 6.98
N CYS A 103 -5.22 -31.47 7.06
CA CYS A 103 -5.84 -30.21 6.61
C CYS A 103 -5.41 -29.03 7.48
N ASP A 104 -5.35 -29.20 8.79
CA ASP A 104 -4.93 -28.15 9.72
C ASP A 104 -3.44 -27.83 9.57
N ASP A 105 -2.59 -28.82 9.31
CA ASP A 105 -1.17 -28.64 9.00
C ASP A 105 -0.95 -27.84 7.70
N VAL A 106 -1.79 -28.03 6.67
CA VAL A 106 -1.77 -27.21 5.46
C VAL A 106 -2.11 -25.75 5.80
N ILE A 107 -3.19 -25.53 6.55
CA ILE A 107 -3.59 -24.18 6.97
C ILE A 107 -2.48 -23.53 7.79
N LEU A 108 -1.89 -24.24 8.74
CA LEU A 108 -0.80 -23.73 9.54
C LEU A 108 0.41 -23.37 8.69
N SER A 109 0.81 -24.23 7.76
CA SER A 109 1.98 -23.99 6.88
C SER A 109 1.80 -22.79 5.97
N LEU A 110 0.59 -22.55 5.44
CA LEU A 110 0.27 -21.35 4.65
C LEU A 110 0.48 -20.07 5.45
N ASN A 111 0.01 -20.05 6.68
CA ASN A 111 0.12 -18.88 7.57
C ASN A 111 1.56 -18.66 8.02
N ARG A 112 2.31 -19.71 8.38
CA ARG A 112 3.74 -19.60 8.72
C ARG A 112 4.57 -19.07 7.54
N ALA A 113 4.30 -19.54 6.32
CA ALA A 113 4.96 -19.05 5.13
C ALA A 113 4.65 -17.55 4.87
N ALA A 114 3.44 -17.09 5.14
CA ALA A 114 3.06 -15.69 5.06
C ALA A 114 3.78 -14.83 6.12
N GLU A 115 3.89 -15.33 7.35
CA GLU A 115 4.62 -14.69 8.46
C GLU A 115 6.12 -14.55 8.12
N ASP A 116 6.74 -15.59 7.58
CA ASP A 116 8.14 -15.57 7.13
C ASP A 116 8.39 -14.51 6.05
N ALA A 117 7.45 -14.33 5.13
CA ALA A 117 7.58 -13.37 4.03
C ALA A 117 7.31 -11.92 4.46
N GLY A 118 6.54 -11.70 5.53
CA GLY A 118 6.01 -10.39 5.91
C GLY A 118 7.07 -9.29 6.04
N SER A 119 8.25 -9.60 6.60
CA SER A 119 9.32 -8.63 6.82
C SER A 119 9.89 -8.03 5.52
N ALA A 120 9.83 -8.75 4.40
CA ALA A 120 10.32 -8.28 3.10
C ALA A 120 9.52 -7.09 2.53
N ALA A 121 8.33 -6.80 3.07
CA ALA A 121 7.50 -5.70 2.60
C ALA A 121 7.98 -4.32 3.06
N LYS A 122 8.71 -4.23 4.18
CA LYS A 122 9.06 -2.96 4.81
C LYS A 122 9.79 -2.02 3.84
N ASP A 123 10.88 -2.47 3.26
CA ASP A 123 11.72 -1.63 2.40
C ASP A 123 11.01 -1.27 1.08
N ILE A 124 10.14 -2.16 0.58
CA ILE A 124 9.32 -1.91 -0.60
C ILE A 124 8.35 -0.76 -0.32
N PHE A 125 7.68 -0.77 0.82
CA PHE A 125 6.78 0.31 1.23
C PHE A 125 7.52 1.63 1.45
N ILE A 126 8.63 1.62 2.20
CA ILE A 126 9.41 2.84 2.49
C ILE A 126 9.90 3.49 1.20
N ARG A 127 10.34 2.70 0.22
CA ARG A 127 10.73 3.22 -1.10
C ARG A 127 9.55 3.88 -1.81
N ALA A 128 8.40 3.22 -1.93
CA ALA A 128 7.22 3.78 -2.57
C ALA A 128 6.73 5.07 -1.89
N ILE A 129 6.81 5.14 -0.56
CA ILE A 129 6.46 6.34 0.21
C ILE A 129 7.47 7.46 -0.05
N SER A 130 8.76 7.17 -0.12
CA SER A 130 9.78 8.19 -0.41
C SER A 130 9.61 8.83 -1.79
N GLU A 131 9.22 8.04 -2.78
CA GLU A 131 9.00 8.45 -4.17
C GLU A 131 7.66 9.19 -4.38
N MET A 132 6.78 9.21 -3.38
CA MET A 132 5.47 9.89 -3.44
C MET A 132 5.65 11.39 -3.70
N THR A 133 4.91 11.94 -4.66
CA THR A 133 4.89 13.38 -4.96
C THR A 133 4.02 14.15 -3.94
N ILE A 134 4.18 15.48 -3.89
CA ILE A 134 3.32 16.35 -3.06
C ILE A 134 1.86 16.25 -3.52
N THR A 135 1.63 16.19 -4.84
CA THR A 135 0.27 16.04 -5.40
C THR A 135 -0.38 14.73 -4.98
N ASP A 136 0.36 13.60 -5.03
CA ASP A 136 -0.14 12.31 -4.51
C ASP A 136 -0.54 12.44 -3.04
N ALA A 137 0.33 13.04 -2.24
CA ALA A 137 0.11 13.20 -0.81
C ALA A 137 -1.15 14.03 -0.50
N ILE A 138 -1.36 15.14 -1.19
CA ILE A 138 -2.55 15.98 -1.04
C ILE A 138 -3.81 15.21 -1.39
N ASN A 139 -3.79 14.47 -2.52
CA ASN A 139 -4.93 13.66 -2.95
C ASN A 139 -5.27 12.58 -1.92
N ILE A 140 -4.26 11.97 -1.31
CA ILE A 140 -4.44 10.95 -0.26
C ILE A 140 -4.99 11.58 1.04
N VAL A 141 -4.46 12.73 1.47
CA VAL A 141 -4.96 13.42 2.69
C VAL A 141 -6.43 13.81 2.54
N LYS A 142 -6.82 14.30 1.36
CA LYS A 142 -8.21 14.65 1.02
C LYS A 142 -9.08 13.45 0.68
N GLY A 143 -8.47 12.29 0.48
CA GLY A 143 -9.14 11.05 0.09
C GLY A 143 -9.84 10.34 1.24
N GLY A 144 -10.43 9.17 0.92
CA GLY A 144 -11.12 8.33 1.90
C GLY A 144 -10.18 7.69 2.93
N GLU A 145 -10.78 6.92 3.84
CA GLU A 145 -10.10 6.32 5.01
C GLU A 145 -8.90 5.43 4.66
N ASN A 146 -8.89 4.82 3.46
CA ASN A 146 -7.84 3.89 3.00
C ASN A 146 -7.08 4.42 1.78
N ALA A 147 -7.13 5.71 1.49
CA ALA A 147 -6.54 6.28 0.28
C ALA A 147 -5.02 6.06 0.19
N GLY A 148 -4.31 6.11 1.33
CA GLY A 148 -2.88 5.82 1.40
C GLY A 148 -2.56 4.35 1.17
N THR A 149 -3.37 3.46 1.75
CA THR A 149 -3.24 2.01 1.54
C THR A 149 -3.49 1.63 0.08
N GLU A 150 -4.51 2.17 -0.57
CA GLU A 150 -4.78 1.92 -1.99
C GLU A 150 -3.68 2.47 -2.89
N TYR A 151 -3.11 3.63 -2.56
CA TYR A 151 -1.92 4.15 -3.24
C TYR A 151 -0.76 3.17 -3.12
N LEU A 152 -0.41 2.73 -1.90
CA LEU A 152 0.66 1.77 -1.68
C LEU A 152 0.40 0.46 -2.42
N LYS A 153 -0.83 -0.05 -2.39
CA LYS A 153 -1.23 -1.26 -3.10
C LYS A 153 -0.97 -1.15 -4.61
N SER A 154 -1.36 -0.03 -5.21
CA SER A 154 -1.15 0.22 -6.65
C SER A 154 0.32 0.29 -7.04
N LYS A 155 1.17 0.83 -6.16
CA LYS A 155 2.61 1.03 -6.42
C LYS A 155 3.48 -0.17 -6.07
N THR A 156 3.05 -1.02 -5.14
CA THR A 156 3.96 -2.01 -4.56
C THR A 156 3.54 -3.46 -4.76
N ARG A 157 2.28 -3.75 -5.17
CA ARG A 157 1.78 -5.13 -5.26
C ARG A 157 2.67 -6.04 -6.11
N ALA A 158 3.13 -5.58 -7.27
CA ALA A 158 4.00 -6.39 -8.14
C ALA A 158 5.34 -6.71 -7.48
N ALA A 159 6.01 -5.73 -6.89
CA ALA A 159 7.27 -5.92 -6.17
C ALA A 159 7.10 -6.83 -4.93
N LEU A 160 5.96 -6.73 -4.25
CA LEU A 160 5.63 -7.63 -3.13
C LEU A 160 5.46 -9.08 -3.60
N VAL A 161 4.81 -9.31 -4.74
CA VAL A 161 4.69 -10.67 -5.32
C VAL A 161 6.07 -11.25 -5.60
N GLU A 162 6.95 -10.49 -6.24
CA GLU A 162 8.32 -10.92 -6.55
C GLU A 162 9.14 -11.23 -5.29
N ALA A 163 9.00 -10.42 -4.24
CA ALA A 163 9.73 -10.62 -2.99
C ALA A 163 9.16 -11.77 -2.13
N PHE A 164 7.84 -11.91 -2.05
CA PHE A 164 7.17 -12.89 -1.20
C PHE A 164 7.24 -14.31 -1.76
N LYS A 165 7.03 -14.46 -3.08
CA LYS A 165 6.92 -15.77 -3.73
C LYS A 165 8.09 -16.72 -3.42
N PRO A 166 9.36 -16.31 -3.53
CA PRO A 166 10.49 -17.20 -3.22
C PRO A 166 10.57 -17.57 -1.72
N ILE A 167 10.23 -16.64 -0.82
CA ILE A 167 10.24 -16.89 0.63
C ILE A 167 9.14 -17.90 0.99
N ILE A 168 7.92 -17.64 0.53
CA ILE A 168 6.76 -18.52 0.75
C ILE A 168 7.03 -19.91 0.19
N LYS A 169 7.56 -19.99 -1.04
CA LYS A 169 7.95 -21.27 -1.64
C LYS A 169 8.92 -22.04 -0.75
N THR A 170 9.97 -21.38 -0.28
CA THR A 170 10.97 -21.99 0.58
C THR A 170 10.36 -22.50 1.89
N SER A 171 9.48 -21.72 2.51
CA SER A 171 8.82 -22.11 3.77
C SER A 171 7.86 -23.30 3.58
N LEU A 172 7.06 -23.30 2.51
CA LEU A 172 6.16 -24.41 2.18
C LEU A 172 6.91 -25.68 1.79
N ASP A 173 8.01 -25.55 1.05
CA ASP A 173 8.85 -26.69 0.63
C ASP A 173 9.52 -27.38 1.83
N LYS A 174 9.97 -26.64 2.83
CA LYS A 174 10.59 -27.19 4.06
C LYS A 174 9.69 -28.19 4.79
N VAL A 175 8.38 -27.99 4.74
CA VAL A 175 7.39 -28.88 5.39
C VAL A 175 6.73 -29.83 4.38
N GLY A 176 7.18 -29.84 3.13
CA GLY A 176 6.64 -30.69 2.08
C GLY A 176 5.24 -30.32 1.60
N ALA A 177 4.72 -29.13 1.99
CA ALA A 177 3.35 -28.73 1.67
C ALA A 177 3.10 -28.61 0.17
N THR A 178 4.03 -28.01 -0.58
CA THR A 178 3.93 -27.86 -2.05
C THR A 178 3.84 -29.21 -2.75
N LYS A 179 4.73 -30.16 -2.42
CA LYS A 179 4.78 -31.49 -3.03
C LYS A 179 3.51 -32.30 -2.72
N ASN A 180 3.07 -32.27 -1.47
CA ASN A 180 1.88 -33.01 -1.05
C ASN A 180 0.62 -32.43 -1.70
N TRP A 181 0.52 -31.10 -1.76
CA TRP A 181 -0.57 -30.40 -2.42
C TRP A 181 -0.65 -30.76 -3.91
N GLU A 182 0.45 -30.61 -4.64
CA GLU A 182 0.52 -30.93 -6.06
C GLU A 182 0.12 -32.38 -6.33
N PHE A 183 0.61 -33.32 -5.50
CA PHE A 183 0.27 -34.73 -5.63
C PHE A 183 -1.24 -34.98 -5.49
N VAL A 184 -1.89 -34.40 -4.50
CA VAL A 184 -3.33 -34.57 -4.24
C VAL A 184 -4.16 -33.88 -5.32
N ILE A 185 -3.87 -32.62 -5.62
CA ILE A 185 -4.67 -31.81 -6.55
C ILE A 185 -4.53 -32.29 -7.99
N THR A 186 -3.34 -32.73 -8.40
CA THR A 186 -3.16 -33.32 -9.74
C THR A 186 -4.00 -34.58 -9.95
N ARG A 187 -4.15 -35.43 -8.90
CA ARG A 187 -5.02 -36.63 -8.97
C ARG A 187 -6.50 -36.26 -8.95
N TYR A 188 -6.88 -35.32 -8.07
CA TYR A 188 -8.24 -34.80 -8.03
C TYR A 188 -8.66 -34.26 -9.40
N ASN A 189 -7.83 -33.45 -10.02
CA ASN A 189 -8.11 -32.83 -11.32
C ASN A 189 -8.22 -33.81 -12.51
N LYS A 190 -7.82 -35.09 -12.34
CA LYS A 190 -8.02 -36.16 -13.35
C LYS A 190 -9.42 -36.76 -13.31
N ILE A 191 -10.22 -36.51 -12.28
CA ILE A 191 -11.59 -36.99 -12.19
C ILE A 191 -12.43 -36.26 -13.25
N PRO A 192 -13.21 -36.96 -14.10
CA PRO A 192 -14.07 -36.30 -15.07
C PRO A 192 -15.20 -35.50 -14.42
N LEU A 193 -15.64 -34.42 -15.08
CA LEU A 193 -16.82 -33.62 -14.72
C LEU A 193 -16.77 -32.90 -13.36
N ILE A 194 -15.57 -32.71 -12.81
CA ILE A 194 -15.39 -31.90 -11.61
C ILE A 194 -14.82 -30.52 -11.96
N GLU A 195 -15.07 -29.56 -11.09
CA GLU A 195 -14.40 -28.27 -11.10
C GLU A 195 -12.93 -28.47 -10.71
N LYS A 196 -12.02 -27.97 -11.56
CA LYS A 196 -10.59 -28.15 -11.35
C LYS A 196 -10.08 -27.14 -10.32
N VAL A 197 -9.18 -27.59 -9.45
CA VAL A 197 -8.50 -26.80 -8.44
C VAL A 197 -7.14 -26.35 -8.96
N ASN A 198 -6.74 -25.12 -8.66
CA ASN A 198 -5.42 -24.63 -9.00
C ASN A 198 -4.34 -25.39 -8.19
N PRO A 199 -3.36 -26.02 -8.84
CA PRO A 199 -2.29 -26.73 -8.13
C PRO A 199 -1.21 -25.81 -7.55
N ASP A 200 -1.17 -24.51 -7.90
CA ASP A 200 -0.15 -23.55 -7.43
C ASP A 200 -0.48 -23.02 -6.03
N LEU A 201 -0.12 -23.80 -5.00
CA LEU A 201 -0.27 -23.42 -3.60
C LEU A 201 0.58 -22.19 -3.24
N VAL A 202 1.75 -22.05 -3.87
CA VAL A 202 2.67 -20.91 -3.62
C VAL A 202 2.03 -19.60 -4.10
N GLN A 203 1.42 -19.62 -5.29
CA GLN A 203 0.72 -18.45 -5.81
C GLN A 203 -0.45 -18.05 -4.89
N PHE A 204 -1.28 -19.02 -4.50
CA PHE A 204 -2.39 -18.79 -3.58
C PHE A 204 -1.90 -18.15 -2.26
N ALA A 205 -0.90 -18.75 -1.62
CA ALA A 205 -0.35 -18.24 -0.36
C ALA A 205 0.24 -16.84 -0.51
N THR A 206 0.94 -16.57 -1.63
CA THR A 206 1.55 -15.26 -1.91
C THR A 206 0.48 -14.18 -2.02
N GLU A 207 -0.57 -14.41 -2.79
CA GLU A 207 -1.66 -13.44 -2.96
C GLU A 207 -2.37 -13.17 -1.64
N ARG A 208 -2.69 -14.21 -0.87
CA ARG A 208 -3.36 -14.08 0.43
C ARG A 208 -2.49 -13.39 1.47
N ALA A 209 -1.18 -13.67 1.48
CA ALA A 209 -0.24 -12.97 2.36
C ALA A 209 -0.21 -11.46 2.06
N ILE A 210 -0.12 -11.08 0.79
CA ILE A 210 -0.12 -9.67 0.40
C ILE A 210 -1.46 -9.00 0.73
N ASP A 211 -2.59 -9.65 0.47
CA ASP A 211 -3.91 -9.11 0.80
C ASP A 211 -4.04 -8.89 2.32
N GLY A 212 -3.62 -9.85 3.14
CA GLY A 212 -3.62 -9.73 4.60
C GLY A 212 -2.71 -8.62 5.12
N LEU A 213 -1.55 -8.43 4.50
CA LEU A 213 -0.64 -7.32 4.81
C LEU A 213 -1.33 -5.97 4.56
N PHE A 214 -2.00 -5.78 3.42
CA PHE A 214 -2.71 -4.54 3.13
C PHE A 214 -3.88 -4.29 4.08
N VAL A 215 -4.56 -5.33 4.58
CA VAL A 215 -5.56 -5.18 5.64
C VAL A 215 -4.92 -4.57 6.89
N LYS A 216 -3.73 -5.02 7.29
CA LYS A 216 -3.04 -4.47 8.46
C LYS A 216 -2.54 -3.05 8.24
N VAL A 217 -2.04 -2.71 7.06
CA VAL A 217 -1.65 -1.34 6.71
C VAL A 217 -2.86 -0.41 6.74
N ALA A 218 -4.02 -0.85 6.24
CA ALA A 218 -5.27 -0.08 6.29
C ALA A 218 -5.76 0.16 7.72
N GLU A 219 -5.66 -0.84 8.60
CA GLU A 219 -5.99 -0.69 10.01
C GLU A 219 -5.10 0.36 10.70
N GLU A 220 -3.81 0.38 10.42
CA GLU A 220 -2.88 1.38 10.96
C GLU A 220 -3.11 2.79 10.37
N GLU A 221 -3.43 2.90 9.06
CA GLU A 221 -3.82 4.17 8.44
C GLU A 221 -5.06 4.73 9.12
N LEU A 222 -6.09 3.89 9.33
CA LEU A 222 -7.34 4.28 9.97
C LEU A 222 -7.12 4.76 11.42
N LEU A 223 -6.24 4.10 12.17
CA LEU A 223 -5.87 4.52 13.52
C LEU A 223 -5.29 5.93 13.53
N ILE A 224 -4.33 6.24 12.63
CA ILE A 224 -3.73 7.59 12.57
C ILE A 224 -4.77 8.64 12.18
N ARG A 225 -5.70 8.30 11.28
CA ARG A 225 -6.77 9.22 10.86
C ARG A 225 -7.81 9.48 11.95
N LYS A 226 -8.13 8.49 12.79
CA LYS A 226 -9.24 8.58 13.76
C LYS A 226 -8.80 8.73 15.22
N ASP A 227 -7.68 8.12 15.60
CA ASP A 227 -7.25 8.11 17.00
C ASP A 227 -6.18 9.16 17.28
N PRO A 228 -6.47 10.19 18.12
CA PRO A 228 -5.47 11.19 18.50
C PRO A 228 -4.22 10.60 19.17
N ILE A 229 -4.33 9.45 19.85
CA ILE A 229 -3.21 8.79 20.54
C ILE A 229 -2.21 8.22 19.53
N ALA A 230 -2.68 7.76 18.37
CA ALA A 230 -1.83 7.24 17.31
C ALA A 230 -0.99 8.33 16.61
N ARG A 231 -1.36 9.62 16.76
CA ARG A 231 -0.67 10.79 16.20
C ARG A 231 0.49 11.20 17.08
N THR A 232 1.59 10.46 17.00
CA THR A 232 2.73 10.59 17.93
C THR A 232 3.64 11.79 17.67
N SER A 233 3.49 12.53 16.55
CA SER A 233 4.24 13.76 16.27
C SER A 233 3.32 14.97 16.21
N GLU A 234 3.88 16.17 16.46
CA GLU A 234 3.14 17.43 16.33
C GLU A 234 2.63 17.66 14.90
N LEU A 235 3.39 17.19 13.91
CA LEU A 235 3.00 17.28 12.51
C LEU A 235 1.76 16.41 12.21
N LEU A 236 1.71 15.18 12.71
CA LEU A 236 0.53 14.31 12.59
C LEU A 236 -0.69 14.89 13.31
N LYS A 237 -0.51 15.46 14.50
CA LYS A 237 -1.59 16.15 15.22
C LYS A 237 -2.11 17.34 14.43
N LYS A 238 -1.21 18.14 13.86
CA LYS A 238 -1.56 19.33 13.09
C LYS A 238 -2.38 19.00 11.84
N VAL A 239 -2.00 17.95 11.09
CA VAL A 239 -2.61 17.61 9.80
C VAL A 239 -3.85 16.71 9.94
N PHE A 240 -3.84 15.77 10.87
CA PHE A 240 -4.94 14.81 11.06
C PHE A 240 -5.80 15.11 12.31
N GLY A 241 -5.49 16.17 13.06
CA GLY A 241 -6.15 16.52 14.32
C GLY A 241 -7.29 17.52 14.20
N GLY A 242 -7.53 18.08 13.00
CA GLY A 242 -8.59 19.06 12.74
C GLY A 242 -9.96 18.42 12.52
#